data_ca389fef1d6ddbd2a8578bea675cd00b
#
_entry.id   ca389fef1d6ddbd2a8578bea675cd00b
#
_cell.length_a   1.000
_cell.length_b   1.000
_cell.length_c   1.000
_cell.angle_alpha   90.00
_cell.angle_beta   90.00
_cell.angle_gamma   90.00
#
_symmetry.space_group_name_H-M   'P 1'
#
loop_
_entity.id
_entity.type
_entity.pdbx_description
1 polymer ?
#
loop_
_entity_poly.entity_id
_entity_poly.type
_entity_poly.pdbx_seq_one_letter_code
_entity_poly.pdbx_strand_id
1 'polypeptide(L)'
;MIEFQSTAKSYRVGNNDITALHPLDLRIEEGEVFGIIGHSGAGKSTLIRLINGIERASGGHLLVDGEDVTLLDGDRLRALRRRIGMIFQHFNLLNAKTVADNVAFPLRLAGTRSTSTIAARVAELLERVGLSAHADKYPSQLSGGQKQRVGIARALACAPKILLCDEATSALDPQTTASVLQLLSEINRELGLTIVLITHEMDVVRRICDRVAVLDAGHMVESGAVADVFLHPQHATTQRFVLESEHVDENEQRDNLAHAAGRVVRLTFRGESTYTPLLGRIVRESGIDFSILSGRIDRIKDTPYGQLTLALSGGDIEMALGKFAEADVGVEVLR
;
A
#
# COMPACT_ATOMS: atom_id res chain seq x y z
N MET A 1 -10.70 10.44 7.74
CA MET A 1 -9.70 10.40 8.83
C MET A 1 -8.51 11.32 8.57
N ILE A 2 -7.91 11.31 7.39
CA ILE A 2 -6.84 12.24 6.97
C ILE A 2 -7.28 12.95 5.71
N GLU A 3 -7.13 14.28 5.65
CA GLU A 3 -7.57 15.08 4.51
C GLU A 3 -6.52 16.14 4.16
N PHE A 4 -5.98 16.06 2.97
CA PHE A 4 -5.11 17.04 2.35
C PHE A 4 -5.96 17.99 1.51
N GLN A 5 -5.87 19.28 1.75
CA GLN A 5 -6.61 20.34 1.06
C GLN A 5 -5.62 21.27 0.41
N SER A 6 -5.36 21.08 -0.87
CA SER A 6 -4.33 21.80 -1.66
C SER A 6 -2.99 21.86 -0.93
N THR A 7 -2.66 20.77 -0.21
CA THR A 7 -1.48 20.72 0.66
C THR A 7 -0.21 20.63 -0.18
N ALA A 8 0.75 21.50 0.08
CA ALA A 8 2.02 21.55 -0.62
C ALA A 8 3.20 21.59 0.34
N LYS A 9 4.38 21.15 -0.14
CA LYS A 9 5.63 21.26 0.62
C LYS A 9 6.80 21.61 -0.26
N SER A 10 7.48 22.71 0.11
CA SER A 10 8.77 23.09 -0.46
C SER A 10 9.83 23.18 0.64
N TYR A 11 11.07 22.89 0.28
CA TYR A 11 12.23 23.01 1.14
C TYR A 11 13.16 24.08 0.58
N ARG A 12 13.67 24.94 1.44
CA ARG A 12 14.67 25.93 1.06
C ARG A 12 16.07 25.34 1.19
N VAL A 13 16.77 25.20 0.08
CA VAL A 13 18.14 24.69 0.02
C VAL A 13 19.04 25.79 -0.54
N GLY A 14 19.75 26.47 0.37
CA GLY A 14 20.50 27.69 0.01
C GLY A 14 19.56 28.82 -0.47
N ASN A 15 19.73 29.24 -1.72
CA ASN A 15 18.88 30.26 -2.34
C ASN A 15 17.74 29.69 -3.22
N ASN A 16 17.63 28.38 -3.34
CA ASN A 16 16.62 27.74 -4.19
C ASN A 16 15.52 27.10 -3.34
N ASP A 17 14.30 27.22 -3.78
CA ASP A 17 13.16 26.45 -3.24
C ASP A 17 12.96 25.18 -4.08
N ILE A 18 13.02 24.04 -3.41
CA ILE A 18 12.79 22.72 -4.01
C ILE A 18 11.40 22.26 -3.60
N THR A 19 10.48 22.10 -4.54
CA THR A 19 9.14 21.59 -4.27
C THR A 19 9.20 20.08 -4.16
N ALA A 20 8.91 19.56 -2.97
CA ALA A 20 8.86 18.13 -2.68
C ALA A 20 7.45 17.54 -2.86
N LEU A 21 6.41 18.36 -2.66
CA LEU A 21 5.02 18.04 -2.95
C LEU A 21 4.35 19.26 -3.56
N HIS A 22 3.81 19.10 -4.75
CA HIS A 22 2.92 20.07 -5.38
C HIS A 22 1.55 20.06 -4.67
N PRO A 23 0.74 21.12 -4.80
CA PRO A 23 -0.59 21.13 -4.19
C PRO A 23 -1.36 19.87 -4.56
N LEU A 24 -1.82 19.15 -3.54
CA LEU A 24 -2.59 17.93 -3.73
C LEU A 24 -3.81 17.90 -2.80
N ASP A 25 -4.88 17.26 -3.29
CA ASP A 25 -6.10 16.98 -2.57
C ASP A 25 -6.25 15.47 -2.43
N LEU A 26 -6.27 14.97 -1.20
CA LEU A 26 -6.35 13.54 -0.92
C LEU A 26 -7.16 13.30 0.35
N ARG A 27 -8.06 12.33 0.31
CA ARG A 27 -8.81 11.91 1.48
C ARG A 27 -8.58 10.43 1.75
N ILE A 28 -8.18 10.13 2.99
CA ILE A 28 -8.00 8.78 3.53
C ILE A 28 -9.08 8.56 4.58
N GLU A 29 -9.89 7.54 4.40
CA GLU A 29 -11.04 7.26 5.26
C GLU A 29 -10.62 6.56 6.56
N GLU A 30 -11.54 6.52 7.52
CA GLU A 30 -11.29 5.83 8.78
C GLU A 30 -11.33 4.31 8.58
N GLY A 31 -10.36 3.61 9.16
CA GLY A 31 -10.27 2.14 9.11
C GLY A 31 -9.72 1.57 7.80
N GLU A 32 -9.49 2.39 6.75
CA GLU A 32 -8.92 1.86 5.52
C GLU A 32 -7.39 1.65 5.61
N VAL A 33 -6.89 0.75 4.78
CA VAL A 33 -5.46 0.60 4.50
C VAL A 33 -5.17 1.32 3.18
N PHE A 34 -4.50 2.46 3.25
CA PHE A 34 -4.20 3.31 2.12
C PHE A 34 -2.73 3.20 1.71
N GLY A 35 -2.48 2.85 0.45
CA GLY A 35 -1.14 2.75 -0.13
C GLY A 35 -0.69 4.07 -0.75
N ILE A 36 0.59 4.40 -0.62
CA ILE A 36 1.25 5.49 -1.33
C ILE A 36 2.47 4.92 -2.03
N ILE A 37 2.46 4.95 -3.35
CA ILE A 37 3.54 4.43 -4.20
C ILE A 37 4.19 5.53 -5.01
N GLY A 38 5.42 5.28 -5.45
CA GLY A 38 6.19 6.22 -6.26
C GLY A 38 7.67 5.86 -6.23
N HIS A 39 8.43 6.31 -7.21
CA HIS A 39 9.89 6.13 -7.22
C HIS A 39 10.59 6.87 -6.06
N SER A 40 11.87 6.59 -5.85
CA SER A 40 12.67 7.34 -4.89
C SER A 40 12.63 8.84 -5.24
N GLY A 41 12.44 9.69 -4.24
CA GLY A 41 12.32 11.15 -4.45
C GLY A 41 10.94 11.63 -4.87
N ALA A 42 9.93 10.78 -5.09
CA ALA A 42 8.59 11.20 -5.49
C ALA A 42 7.79 11.99 -4.43
N GLY A 43 8.31 12.15 -3.21
CA GLY A 43 7.65 12.90 -2.13
C GLY A 43 6.95 12.05 -1.06
N LYS A 44 6.98 10.72 -1.17
CA LYS A 44 6.28 9.79 -0.26
C LYS A 44 6.60 10.02 1.23
N SER A 45 7.87 10.02 1.60
CA SER A 45 8.28 10.23 3.00
C SER A 45 7.97 11.65 3.49
N THR A 46 7.94 12.65 2.59
CA THR A 46 7.48 14.00 2.92
C THR A 46 6.01 13.96 3.32
N LEU A 47 5.17 13.26 2.58
CA LEU A 47 3.74 13.13 2.86
C LEU A 47 3.48 12.52 4.25
N ILE A 48 4.16 11.42 4.61
CA ILE A 48 4.07 10.84 5.97
C ILE A 48 4.53 11.83 7.05
N ARG A 49 5.62 12.57 6.80
CA ARG A 49 6.15 13.55 7.76
C ARG A 49 5.22 14.76 7.94
N LEU A 50 4.41 15.08 6.97
CA LEU A 50 3.33 16.05 7.11
C LEU A 50 2.21 15.51 8.02
N ILE A 51 1.76 14.25 7.82
CA ILE A 51 0.68 13.64 8.60
C ILE A 51 1.00 13.62 10.11
N ASN A 52 2.24 13.26 10.49
CA ASN A 52 2.63 13.22 11.89
C ASN A 52 3.19 14.56 12.40
N GLY A 53 3.16 15.62 11.58
CA GLY A 53 3.60 16.96 11.93
C GLY A 53 5.11 17.08 12.20
N ILE A 54 5.95 16.11 11.75
CA ILE A 54 7.41 16.27 11.77
C ILE A 54 7.82 17.41 10.83
N GLU A 55 7.19 17.47 9.66
CA GLU A 55 7.28 18.58 8.72
C GLU A 55 5.99 19.40 8.75
N ARG A 56 6.10 20.69 8.45
CA ARG A 56 4.94 21.57 8.25
C ARG A 56 4.71 21.78 6.76
N ALA A 57 3.45 21.80 6.34
CA ALA A 57 3.09 22.19 4.99
C ALA A 57 3.55 23.62 4.68
N SER A 58 3.94 23.86 3.45
CA SER A 58 4.30 25.20 2.95
C SER A 58 3.08 25.92 2.39
N GLY A 59 2.00 25.22 2.08
CA GLY A 59 0.73 25.75 1.60
C GLY A 59 -0.41 24.75 1.80
N GLY A 60 -1.63 25.25 1.74
CA GLY A 60 -2.84 24.45 1.97
C GLY A 60 -3.04 24.04 3.43
N HIS A 61 -3.93 23.10 3.66
CA HIS A 61 -4.29 22.59 4.99
C HIS A 61 -4.17 21.07 5.02
N LEU A 62 -3.89 20.52 6.20
CA LEU A 62 -3.87 19.09 6.45
C LEU A 62 -4.64 18.77 7.72
N LEU A 63 -5.78 18.12 7.58
CA LEU A 63 -6.57 17.67 8.71
C LEU A 63 -6.23 16.21 9.02
N VAL A 64 -5.99 15.92 10.31
CA VAL A 64 -5.73 14.57 10.81
C VAL A 64 -6.59 14.37 12.07
N ASP A 65 -7.45 13.37 12.06
CA ASP A 65 -8.43 13.10 13.12
C ASP A 65 -9.23 14.36 13.51
N GLY A 66 -9.62 15.15 12.49
CA GLY A 66 -10.40 16.40 12.65
C GLY A 66 -9.61 17.63 13.08
N GLU A 67 -8.30 17.53 13.30
CA GLU A 67 -7.45 18.66 13.68
C GLU A 67 -6.54 19.10 12.54
N ASP A 68 -6.45 20.41 12.27
CA ASP A 68 -5.55 20.97 11.27
C ASP A 68 -4.10 20.95 11.80
N VAL A 69 -3.30 20.02 11.28
CA VAL A 69 -1.90 19.82 11.67
C VAL A 69 -1.03 21.04 11.38
N THR A 70 -1.39 21.84 10.38
CA THR A 70 -0.64 23.05 9.99
C THR A 70 -0.64 24.11 11.10
N LEU A 71 -1.67 24.08 11.96
CA LEU A 71 -1.90 25.03 13.05
C LEU A 71 -1.49 24.49 14.44
N LEU A 72 -1.08 23.20 14.52
CA LEU A 72 -0.73 22.60 15.81
C LEU A 72 0.72 22.89 16.20
N ASP A 73 0.90 23.13 17.51
CA ASP A 73 2.21 23.25 18.15
C ASP A 73 2.21 22.62 19.54
N GLY A 74 3.37 22.63 20.17
CA GLY A 74 3.55 22.27 21.59
C GLY A 74 2.79 21.02 22.02
N ASP A 75 1.94 21.18 23.04
CA ASP A 75 1.20 20.07 23.65
C ASP A 75 0.13 19.49 22.72
N ARG A 76 -0.50 20.31 21.90
CA ARG A 76 -1.52 19.85 20.94
C ARG A 76 -0.89 18.93 19.90
N LEU A 77 0.25 19.28 19.35
CA LEU A 77 1.00 18.44 18.43
C LEU A 77 1.48 17.14 19.10
N ARG A 78 1.92 17.21 20.37
CA ARG A 78 2.26 16.01 21.13
C ARG A 78 1.05 15.09 21.36
N ALA A 79 -0.12 15.67 21.62
CA ALA A 79 -1.37 14.91 21.77
C ALA A 79 -1.79 14.22 20.47
N LEU A 80 -1.67 14.91 19.33
CA LEU A 80 -1.91 14.31 18.02
C LEU A 80 -0.95 13.13 17.77
N ARG A 81 0.35 13.30 17.99
CA ARG A 81 1.36 12.25 17.78
C ARG A 81 1.15 11.00 18.63
N ARG A 82 0.49 11.09 19.79
CA ARG A 82 0.11 9.91 20.59
C ARG A 82 -0.95 9.06 19.92
N ARG A 83 -1.79 9.66 19.04
CA ARG A 83 -2.81 8.97 18.27
C ARG A 83 -2.29 8.40 16.94
N ILE A 84 -1.00 8.62 16.65
CA ILE A 84 -0.32 8.16 15.44
C ILE A 84 0.82 7.24 15.83
N GLY A 85 0.74 5.97 15.44
CA GLY A 85 1.85 5.04 15.51
C GLY A 85 2.71 5.13 14.24
N MET A 86 4.01 4.87 14.37
CA MET A 86 4.91 4.86 13.22
C MET A 86 5.80 3.63 13.20
N ILE A 87 5.83 2.95 12.06
CA ILE A 87 6.70 1.83 11.73
C ILE A 87 7.70 2.32 10.70
N PHE A 88 8.98 2.05 10.93
CA PHE A 88 10.09 2.56 10.13
C PHE A 88 10.75 1.46 9.32
N GLN A 89 11.32 1.80 8.19
CA GLN A 89 12.08 0.93 7.30
C GLN A 89 13.24 0.18 8.02
N HIS A 90 14.00 0.89 8.85
CA HIS A 90 15.14 0.34 9.57
C HIS A 90 14.83 0.00 11.03
N PHE A 91 13.55 -0.32 11.34
CA PHE A 91 13.05 -0.69 12.67
C PHE A 91 13.20 0.40 13.73
N ASN A 92 14.26 1.18 13.73
CA ASN A 92 14.61 2.24 14.69
C ASN A 92 14.44 1.82 16.17
N LEU A 93 14.88 0.58 16.48
CA LEU A 93 14.82 0.06 17.84
C LEU A 93 15.96 0.66 18.70
N LEU A 94 15.68 0.82 19.98
CA LEU A 94 16.66 1.23 20.97
C LEU A 94 17.58 0.04 21.29
N ASN A 95 18.79 -0.01 20.70
CA ASN A 95 19.67 -1.16 20.76
C ASN A 95 20.15 -1.49 22.21
N ALA A 96 20.23 -0.49 23.08
CA ALA A 96 20.59 -0.65 24.49
C ALA A 96 19.40 -1.02 25.41
N LYS A 97 18.25 -1.31 24.83
CA LYS A 97 17.01 -1.66 25.55
C LYS A 97 16.51 -3.03 25.11
N THR A 98 15.87 -3.74 26.03
CA THR A 98 15.23 -5.02 25.72
C THR A 98 14.03 -4.80 24.79
N VAL A 99 13.46 -5.89 24.27
CA VAL A 99 12.22 -5.90 23.50
C VAL A 99 11.09 -5.28 24.31
N ALA A 100 10.91 -5.72 25.55
CA ALA A 100 9.88 -5.17 26.45
C ALA A 100 10.08 -3.68 26.69
N ASP A 101 11.31 -3.22 26.90
CA ASP A 101 11.59 -1.80 27.09
C ASP A 101 11.36 -0.95 25.84
N ASN A 102 11.63 -1.50 24.64
CA ASN A 102 11.32 -0.84 23.38
C ASN A 102 9.80 -0.60 23.24
N VAL A 103 8.99 -1.61 23.57
CA VAL A 103 7.52 -1.49 23.53
C VAL A 103 6.99 -0.57 24.63
N ALA A 104 7.60 -0.61 25.83
CA ALA A 104 7.23 0.24 26.97
C ALA A 104 7.59 1.72 26.76
N PHE A 105 8.56 2.02 25.91
CA PHE A 105 9.13 3.36 25.76
C PHE A 105 8.10 4.45 25.44
N PRO A 106 7.20 4.27 24.44
CA PRO A 106 6.16 5.27 24.15
C PRO A 106 5.21 5.51 25.32
N LEU A 107 4.85 4.48 26.10
CA LEU A 107 3.98 4.60 27.26
C LEU A 107 4.60 5.45 28.38
N ARG A 108 5.90 5.22 28.63
CA ARG A 108 6.65 6.04 29.61
C ARG A 108 6.75 7.50 29.16
N LEU A 109 7.02 7.71 27.87
CA LEU A 109 7.09 9.05 27.27
C LEU A 109 5.72 9.76 27.29
N ALA A 110 4.63 9.01 27.13
CA ALA A 110 3.26 9.53 27.23
C ALA A 110 2.86 9.90 28.68
N GLY A 111 3.69 9.60 29.68
CA GLY A 111 3.46 9.92 31.08
C GLY A 111 2.71 8.84 31.89
N THR A 112 2.58 7.61 31.34
CA THR A 112 2.04 6.47 32.09
C THR A 112 2.99 6.13 33.25
N ARG A 113 2.52 6.30 34.48
CA ARG A 113 3.36 6.12 35.70
C ARG A 113 3.24 4.74 36.33
N SER A 114 2.12 4.04 36.10
CA SER A 114 1.88 2.72 36.67
C SER A 114 2.72 1.65 35.98
N THR A 115 3.69 1.08 36.69
CA THR A 115 4.53 -0.01 36.16
C THR A 115 3.72 -1.25 35.81
N SER A 116 2.69 -1.57 36.63
CA SER A 116 1.81 -2.72 36.33
C SER A 116 0.98 -2.52 35.07
N THR A 117 0.46 -1.32 34.82
CA THR A 117 -0.27 -0.99 33.58
C THR A 117 0.64 -1.10 32.36
N ILE A 118 1.88 -0.59 32.45
CA ILE A 118 2.86 -0.69 31.39
C ILE A 118 3.19 -2.17 31.12
N ALA A 119 3.47 -2.94 32.19
CA ALA A 119 3.82 -4.36 32.05
C ALA A 119 2.69 -5.19 31.41
N ALA A 120 1.45 -4.98 31.83
CA ALA A 120 0.28 -5.65 31.25
C ALA A 120 0.11 -5.32 29.76
N ARG A 121 0.24 -4.02 29.38
CA ARG A 121 0.13 -3.59 27.99
C ARG A 121 1.26 -4.13 27.12
N VAL A 122 2.49 -4.16 27.63
CA VAL A 122 3.64 -4.75 26.94
C VAL A 122 3.43 -6.24 26.71
N ALA A 123 2.98 -6.99 27.71
CA ALA A 123 2.71 -8.43 27.58
C ALA A 123 1.65 -8.71 26.51
N GLU A 124 0.51 -7.98 26.53
CA GLU A 124 -0.54 -8.06 25.53
C GLU A 124 -0.02 -7.83 24.11
N LEU A 125 0.79 -6.77 23.93
CA LEU A 125 1.31 -6.43 22.60
C LEU A 125 2.36 -7.42 22.11
N LEU A 126 3.21 -7.94 22.98
CA LEU A 126 4.18 -8.98 22.63
C LEU A 126 3.50 -10.30 22.28
N GLU A 127 2.41 -10.66 22.95
CA GLU A 127 1.58 -11.81 22.59
C GLU A 127 0.97 -11.61 21.20
N ARG A 128 0.36 -10.45 20.93
CA ARG A 128 -0.25 -10.10 19.65
C ARG A 128 0.72 -10.23 18.47
N VAL A 129 1.98 -9.85 18.64
CA VAL A 129 3.00 -9.98 17.60
C VAL A 129 3.78 -11.30 17.62
N GLY A 130 3.43 -12.23 18.53
CA GLY A 130 4.07 -13.54 18.68
C GLY A 130 5.49 -13.50 19.23
N LEU A 131 5.79 -12.56 20.13
CA LEU A 131 7.13 -12.35 20.70
C LEU A 131 7.19 -12.43 22.23
N SER A 132 6.21 -13.03 22.91
CA SER A 132 6.19 -13.16 24.38
C SER A 132 7.47 -13.79 24.95
N ALA A 133 8.01 -14.83 24.32
CA ALA A 133 9.25 -15.51 24.71
C ALA A 133 10.53 -14.68 24.46
N HIS A 134 10.40 -13.49 23.84
CA HIS A 134 11.55 -12.64 23.46
C HIS A 134 11.61 -11.33 24.27
N ALA A 135 10.77 -11.15 25.29
CA ALA A 135 10.61 -9.91 26.05
C ALA A 135 11.95 -9.35 26.58
N ASP A 136 12.82 -10.22 27.09
CA ASP A 136 14.09 -9.85 27.72
C ASP A 136 15.28 -9.82 26.73
N LYS A 137 15.07 -10.17 25.45
CA LYS A 137 16.11 -10.10 24.43
C LYS A 137 16.37 -8.68 23.98
N TYR A 138 17.59 -8.46 23.47
CA TYR A 138 17.99 -7.20 22.84
C TYR A 138 17.80 -7.26 21.33
N PRO A 139 17.66 -6.12 20.63
CA PRO A 139 17.48 -6.08 19.18
C PRO A 139 18.57 -6.83 18.40
N SER A 140 19.82 -6.85 18.89
CA SER A 140 20.92 -7.58 18.26
C SER A 140 20.73 -9.11 18.22
N GLN A 141 19.85 -9.65 19.05
CA GLN A 141 19.54 -11.08 19.18
C GLN A 141 18.32 -11.50 18.34
N LEU A 142 17.77 -10.59 17.54
CA LEU A 142 16.53 -10.79 16.78
C LEU A 142 16.80 -10.83 15.27
N SER A 143 16.02 -11.65 14.56
CA SER A 143 15.93 -11.59 13.10
C SER A 143 15.30 -10.29 12.63
N GLY A 144 15.42 -9.95 11.32
CA GLY A 144 14.80 -8.77 10.72
C GLY A 144 13.28 -8.73 10.95
N GLY A 145 12.59 -9.84 10.69
CA GLY A 145 11.15 -9.95 10.91
C GLY A 145 10.73 -9.82 12.38
N GLN A 146 11.54 -10.36 13.31
CA GLN A 146 11.30 -10.17 14.74
C GLN A 146 11.49 -8.70 15.14
N LYS A 147 12.52 -8.01 14.64
CA LYS A 147 12.71 -6.57 14.86
C LYS A 147 11.53 -5.76 14.36
N GLN A 148 10.99 -6.10 13.18
CA GLN A 148 9.82 -5.44 12.61
C GLN A 148 8.58 -5.65 13.49
N ARG A 149 8.34 -6.87 13.97
CA ARG A 149 7.25 -7.16 14.90
C ARG A 149 7.38 -6.39 16.22
N VAL A 150 8.59 -6.19 16.75
CA VAL A 150 8.83 -5.28 17.89
C VAL A 150 8.48 -3.83 17.52
N GLY A 151 8.85 -3.37 16.32
CA GLY A 151 8.49 -2.05 15.80
C GLY A 151 6.97 -1.84 15.74
N ILE A 152 6.24 -2.87 15.28
CA ILE A 152 4.76 -2.87 15.24
C ILE A 152 4.20 -2.79 16.67
N ALA A 153 4.63 -3.66 17.59
CA ALA A 153 4.18 -3.64 18.98
C ALA A 153 4.43 -2.27 19.65
N ARG A 154 5.59 -1.67 19.42
CA ARG A 154 5.94 -0.34 19.91
C ARG A 154 5.02 0.74 19.33
N ALA A 155 4.72 0.68 18.02
CA ALA A 155 3.82 1.64 17.37
C ALA A 155 2.40 1.57 17.92
N LEU A 156 1.94 0.38 18.35
CA LEU A 156 0.61 0.15 18.94
C LEU A 156 0.53 0.48 20.44
N ALA A 157 1.65 0.77 21.10
CA ALA A 157 1.71 0.90 22.55
C ALA A 157 0.70 1.91 23.12
N CYS A 158 0.60 3.08 22.52
CA CYS A 158 -0.31 4.15 22.94
C CYS A 158 -1.74 4.03 22.41
N ALA A 159 -2.16 2.86 21.87
CA ALA A 159 -3.45 2.65 21.24
C ALA A 159 -3.79 3.74 20.19
N PRO A 160 -2.96 3.85 19.12
CA PRO A 160 -3.15 4.87 18.11
C PRO A 160 -4.44 4.63 17.30
N LYS A 161 -4.92 5.68 16.62
CA LYS A 161 -5.99 5.58 15.62
C LYS A 161 -5.44 5.41 14.20
N ILE A 162 -4.22 5.90 13.97
CA ILE A 162 -3.54 5.91 12.68
C ILE A 162 -2.19 5.21 12.83
N LEU A 163 -1.86 4.34 11.87
CA LEU A 163 -0.56 3.68 11.77
C LEU A 163 0.11 4.08 10.45
N LEU A 164 1.24 4.76 10.55
CA LEU A 164 2.05 5.14 9.41
C LEU A 164 3.17 4.12 9.21
N CYS A 165 3.26 3.54 8.03
CA CYS A 165 4.26 2.53 7.66
C CYS A 165 5.19 3.11 6.58
N ASP A 166 6.40 3.47 6.95
CA ASP A 166 7.41 3.99 6.03
C ASP A 166 8.32 2.84 5.58
N GLU A 167 8.05 2.29 4.39
CA GLU A 167 8.75 1.15 3.78
C GLU A 167 8.96 -0.03 4.74
N ALA A 168 7.91 -0.39 5.48
CA ALA A 168 7.96 -1.32 6.61
C ALA A 168 8.42 -2.76 6.25
N THR A 169 8.51 -3.11 4.97
CA THR A 169 8.85 -4.45 4.48
C THR A 169 10.09 -4.52 3.61
N SER A 170 10.62 -3.38 3.15
CA SER A 170 11.71 -3.33 2.17
C SER A 170 13.04 -3.98 2.61
N ALA A 171 13.25 -4.17 3.92
CA ALA A 171 14.42 -4.82 4.48
C ALA A 171 14.20 -6.31 4.84
N LEU A 172 13.09 -6.90 4.41
CA LEU A 172 12.67 -8.26 4.78
C LEU A 172 12.68 -9.19 3.56
N ASP A 173 12.86 -10.48 3.81
CA ASP A 173 12.66 -11.50 2.78
C ASP A 173 11.16 -11.67 2.45
N PRO A 174 10.81 -12.25 1.28
CA PRO A 174 9.41 -12.35 0.83
C PRO A 174 8.49 -13.10 1.80
N GLN A 175 8.97 -14.15 2.46
CA GLN A 175 8.16 -14.93 3.40
C GLN A 175 7.87 -14.12 4.67
N THR A 176 8.87 -13.43 5.18
CA THR A 176 8.74 -12.53 6.34
C THR A 176 7.85 -11.34 6.01
N THR A 177 8.00 -10.75 4.82
CA THR A 177 7.11 -9.69 4.30
C THR A 177 5.65 -10.15 4.33
N ALA A 178 5.34 -11.32 3.76
CA ALA A 178 3.97 -11.86 3.77
C ALA A 178 3.40 -11.99 5.19
N SER A 179 4.21 -12.48 6.13
CA SER A 179 3.81 -12.65 7.54
C SER A 179 3.57 -11.31 8.26
N VAL A 180 4.37 -10.28 7.97
CA VAL A 180 4.21 -8.93 8.53
C VAL A 180 2.97 -8.25 7.95
N LEU A 181 2.71 -8.39 6.64
CA LEU A 181 1.53 -7.82 5.99
C LEU A 181 0.24 -8.47 6.51
N GLN A 182 0.25 -9.80 6.72
CA GLN A 182 -0.87 -10.51 7.34
C GLN A 182 -1.14 -9.97 8.75
N LEU A 183 -0.11 -9.81 9.58
CA LEU A 183 -0.25 -9.23 10.92
C LEU A 183 -0.83 -7.81 10.87
N LEU A 184 -0.39 -6.95 9.94
CA LEU A 184 -0.93 -5.59 9.77
C LEU A 184 -2.41 -5.63 9.35
N SER A 185 -2.79 -6.54 8.45
CA SER A 185 -4.19 -6.73 8.03
C SER A 185 -5.08 -7.19 9.17
N GLU A 186 -4.61 -8.14 10.00
CA GLU A 186 -5.31 -8.60 11.20
C GLU A 186 -5.50 -7.46 12.20
N ILE A 187 -4.45 -6.68 12.47
CA ILE A 187 -4.50 -5.51 13.36
C ILE A 187 -5.48 -4.45 12.84
N ASN A 188 -5.46 -4.14 11.54
CA ASN A 188 -6.40 -3.21 10.93
C ASN A 188 -7.85 -3.67 11.16
N ARG A 189 -8.15 -4.93 10.84
CA ARG A 189 -9.50 -5.49 10.96
C ARG A 189 -10.00 -5.55 12.42
N GLU A 190 -9.12 -5.95 13.36
CA GLU A 190 -9.50 -6.12 14.76
C GLU A 190 -9.64 -4.80 15.52
N LEU A 191 -8.77 -3.83 15.22
CA LEU A 191 -8.71 -2.57 15.94
C LEU A 191 -9.35 -1.39 15.20
N GLY A 192 -9.77 -1.59 13.94
CA GLY A 192 -10.32 -0.52 13.11
C GLY A 192 -9.31 0.61 12.81
N LEU A 193 -8.02 0.30 12.83
CA LEU A 193 -6.96 1.29 12.60
C LEU A 193 -6.94 1.75 11.14
N THR A 194 -6.76 3.04 10.93
CA THR A 194 -6.39 3.57 9.61
C THR A 194 -4.90 3.35 9.40
N ILE A 195 -4.51 2.67 8.31
CA ILE A 195 -3.11 2.40 7.98
C ILE A 195 -2.74 3.20 6.73
N VAL A 196 -1.67 3.98 6.80
CA VAL A 196 -1.06 4.63 5.63
C VAL A 196 0.29 3.97 5.38
N LEU A 197 0.41 3.31 4.25
CA LEU A 197 1.58 2.50 3.91
C LEU A 197 2.31 3.09 2.71
N ILE A 198 3.58 3.46 2.92
CA ILE A 198 4.49 3.84 1.84
C ILE A 198 5.29 2.62 1.41
N THR A 199 5.35 2.39 0.11
CA THR A 199 6.19 1.37 -0.50
C THR A 199 6.48 1.71 -1.96
N HIS A 200 7.49 1.08 -2.53
CA HIS A 200 7.71 0.99 -3.96
C HIS A 200 7.37 -0.42 -4.49
N GLU A 201 6.95 -1.34 -3.60
CA GLU A 201 6.60 -2.71 -3.93
C GLU A 201 5.10 -2.83 -4.21
N MET A 202 4.73 -3.05 -5.46
CA MET A 202 3.35 -3.19 -5.90
C MET A 202 2.63 -4.39 -5.27
N ASP A 203 3.36 -5.49 -5.03
CA ASP A 203 2.83 -6.69 -4.39
C ASP A 203 2.34 -6.42 -2.96
N VAL A 204 3.04 -5.55 -2.24
CA VAL A 204 2.64 -5.12 -0.90
C VAL A 204 1.30 -4.39 -0.96
N VAL A 205 1.13 -3.45 -1.92
CA VAL A 205 -0.12 -2.70 -2.09
C VAL A 205 -1.27 -3.64 -2.44
N ARG A 206 -1.08 -4.54 -3.40
CA ARG A 206 -2.12 -5.51 -3.81
C ARG A 206 -2.59 -6.39 -2.65
N ARG A 207 -1.69 -6.76 -1.74
CA ARG A 207 -1.99 -7.68 -0.64
C ARG A 207 -2.86 -7.10 0.45
N ILE A 208 -2.69 -5.81 0.81
CA ILE A 208 -3.38 -5.27 1.98
C ILE A 208 -4.10 -3.94 1.78
N CYS A 209 -3.79 -3.14 0.74
CA CYS A 209 -4.39 -1.83 0.57
C CYS A 209 -5.79 -1.90 -0.05
N ASP A 210 -6.66 -0.99 0.38
CA ASP A 210 -7.99 -0.76 -0.20
C ASP A 210 -7.90 0.19 -1.39
N ARG A 211 -7.22 1.30 -1.16
CA ARG A 211 -6.98 2.35 -2.14
C ARG A 211 -5.50 2.71 -2.19
N VAL A 212 -5.10 3.33 -3.28
CA VAL A 212 -3.71 3.73 -3.52
C VAL A 212 -3.64 5.10 -4.15
N ALA A 213 -2.58 5.85 -3.85
CA ALA A 213 -2.17 7.04 -4.58
C ALA A 213 -0.77 6.80 -5.18
N VAL A 214 -0.62 7.20 -6.44
CA VAL A 214 0.65 7.15 -7.17
C VAL A 214 1.26 8.55 -7.18
N LEU A 215 2.47 8.67 -6.67
CA LEU A 215 3.25 9.89 -6.67
C LEU A 215 4.37 9.84 -7.71
N ASP A 216 4.51 10.90 -8.48
CA ASP A 216 5.62 11.10 -9.41
C ASP A 216 6.11 12.55 -9.36
N ALA A 217 7.40 12.76 -9.14
CA ALA A 217 8.04 14.08 -9.05
C ALA A 217 7.27 15.10 -8.17
N GLY A 218 6.74 14.65 -7.03
CA GLY A 218 5.96 15.48 -6.11
C GLY A 218 4.50 15.72 -6.48
N HIS A 219 4.02 15.16 -7.59
CA HIS A 219 2.61 15.20 -8.00
C HIS A 219 1.90 13.89 -7.66
N MET A 220 0.65 13.97 -7.24
CA MET A 220 -0.24 12.80 -7.23
C MET A 220 -0.82 12.64 -8.64
N VAL A 221 -0.35 11.62 -9.36
CA VAL A 221 -0.68 11.43 -10.77
C VAL A 221 -1.89 10.52 -10.98
N GLU A 222 -2.16 9.63 -10.03
CA GLU A 222 -3.33 8.75 -10.06
C GLU A 222 -3.72 8.34 -8.64
N SER A 223 -5.02 8.13 -8.37
CA SER A 223 -5.50 7.60 -7.09
C SER A 223 -6.85 6.91 -7.27
N GLY A 224 -7.06 5.81 -6.56
CA GLY A 224 -8.31 5.06 -6.66
C GLY A 224 -8.29 3.75 -5.86
N ALA A 225 -9.31 2.92 -6.04
CA ALA A 225 -9.28 1.56 -5.52
C ALA A 225 -8.10 0.78 -6.14
N VAL A 226 -7.42 -0.05 -5.35
CA VAL A 226 -6.25 -0.79 -5.83
C VAL A 226 -6.58 -1.59 -7.09
N ALA A 227 -7.75 -2.24 -7.14
CA ALA A 227 -8.17 -3.00 -8.30
C ALA A 227 -8.25 -2.15 -9.57
N ASP A 228 -8.76 -0.92 -9.48
CA ASP A 228 -8.93 -0.05 -10.65
C ASP A 228 -7.60 0.49 -11.13
N VAL A 229 -6.77 0.98 -10.21
CA VAL A 229 -5.44 1.52 -10.54
C VAL A 229 -4.51 0.46 -11.13
N PHE A 230 -4.62 -0.80 -10.67
CA PHE A 230 -3.76 -1.89 -11.16
C PHE A 230 -4.25 -2.54 -12.45
N LEU A 231 -5.56 -2.71 -12.59
CA LEU A 231 -6.11 -3.40 -13.75
C LEU A 231 -6.36 -2.47 -14.94
N HIS A 232 -6.52 -1.16 -14.67
CA HIS A 232 -6.81 -0.14 -15.68
C HIS A 232 -6.00 1.14 -15.41
N PRO A 233 -4.66 1.06 -15.34
CA PRO A 233 -3.82 2.23 -15.06
C PRO A 233 -3.96 3.29 -16.15
N GLN A 234 -4.27 4.53 -15.76
CA GLN A 234 -4.49 5.64 -16.69
C GLN A 234 -3.22 6.43 -16.94
N HIS A 235 -2.38 6.63 -15.91
CA HIS A 235 -1.16 7.42 -16.05
C HIS A 235 0.04 6.57 -16.45
N ALA A 236 0.92 7.09 -17.30
CA ALA A 236 2.10 6.39 -17.81
C ALA A 236 3.03 5.86 -16.69
N THR A 237 3.16 6.63 -15.59
CA THR A 237 3.94 6.21 -14.42
C THR A 237 3.31 5.00 -13.75
N THR A 238 1.98 4.97 -13.60
CA THR A 238 1.26 3.81 -13.04
C THR A 238 1.40 2.58 -13.93
N GLN A 239 1.25 2.75 -15.25
CA GLN A 239 1.44 1.66 -16.23
C GLN A 239 2.83 1.03 -16.09
N ARG A 240 3.88 1.87 -15.94
CA ARG A 240 5.25 1.40 -15.74
C ARG A 240 5.39 0.62 -14.44
N PHE A 241 4.85 1.12 -13.32
CA PHE A 241 4.86 0.38 -12.05
C PHE A 241 4.17 -0.97 -12.14
N VAL A 242 3.04 -1.06 -12.83
CA VAL A 242 2.32 -2.33 -13.04
C VAL A 242 3.19 -3.30 -13.85
N LEU A 243 3.78 -2.87 -14.96
CA LEU A 243 4.64 -3.70 -15.79
C LEU A 243 5.88 -4.20 -15.04
N GLU A 244 6.56 -3.31 -14.28
CA GLU A 244 7.69 -3.69 -13.43
C GLU A 244 7.30 -4.78 -12.42
N SER A 245 6.12 -4.66 -11.80
CA SER A 245 5.63 -5.66 -10.84
C SER A 245 5.27 -7.00 -11.47
N GLU A 246 4.94 -7.00 -12.73
CA GLU A 246 4.60 -8.20 -13.49
C GLU A 246 5.83 -8.92 -14.06
N HIS A 247 7.02 -8.34 -13.89
CA HIS A 247 8.28 -8.83 -14.46
C HIS A 247 8.19 -9.03 -15.99
N VAL A 248 7.39 -8.21 -16.66
CA VAL A 248 7.21 -8.24 -18.11
C VAL A 248 8.20 -7.25 -18.73
N ASP A 249 9.07 -7.76 -19.61
CA ASP A 249 9.90 -6.90 -20.44
C ASP A 249 9.01 -6.20 -21.48
N GLU A 250 8.99 -4.86 -21.46
CA GLU A 250 8.20 -4.06 -22.41
C GLU A 250 8.50 -4.40 -23.86
N ASN A 251 9.75 -4.74 -24.19
CA ASN A 251 10.16 -5.10 -25.54
C ASN A 251 9.62 -6.48 -25.91
N GLU A 252 9.71 -7.45 -25.01
CA GLU A 252 9.17 -8.80 -25.23
C GLU A 252 7.66 -8.77 -25.39
N GLN A 253 6.96 -7.94 -24.61
CA GLN A 253 5.52 -7.75 -24.75
C GLN A 253 5.15 -7.10 -26.09
N ARG A 254 5.89 -6.07 -26.53
CA ARG A 254 5.69 -5.43 -27.84
C ARG A 254 5.94 -6.40 -28.98
N ASP A 255 6.99 -7.20 -28.90
CA ASP A 255 7.32 -8.20 -29.91
C ASP A 255 6.25 -9.29 -30.02
N ASN A 256 5.77 -9.80 -28.90
CA ASN A 256 4.68 -10.76 -28.85
C ASN A 256 3.38 -10.20 -29.44
N LEU A 257 3.06 -8.93 -29.15
CA LEU A 257 1.91 -8.24 -29.72
C LEU A 257 2.08 -8.01 -31.24
N ALA A 258 3.29 -7.67 -31.71
CA ALA A 258 3.56 -7.39 -33.10
C ALA A 258 3.44 -8.63 -34.00
N HIS A 259 3.82 -9.82 -33.51
CA HIS A 259 3.79 -11.07 -34.26
C HIS A 259 2.45 -11.83 -34.15
N ALA A 260 1.54 -11.43 -33.26
CA ALA A 260 0.26 -12.09 -33.11
C ALA A 260 -0.64 -11.90 -34.34
N ALA A 261 -1.22 -12.98 -34.87
CA ALA A 261 -2.22 -12.94 -35.93
C ALA A 261 -3.62 -12.69 -35.35
N GLY A 262 -4.41 -11.82 -36.01
CA GLY A 262 -5.79 -11.52 -35.58
C GLY A 262 -5.90 -10.30 -34.65
N ARG A 263 -7.08 -10.15 -34.03
CA ARG A 263 -7.38 -9.03 -33.12
C ARG A 263 -6.86 -9.33 -31.73
N VAL A 264 -6.00 -8.48 -31.20
CA VAL A 264 -5.42 -8.66 -29.86
C VAL A 264 -6.24 -7.95 -28.82
N VAL A 265 -6.67 -8.68 -27.81
CA VAL A 265 -7.51 -8.18 -26.71
C VAL A 265 -6.95 -8.59 -25.37
N ARG A 266 -7.14 -7.74 -24.37
CA ARG A 266 -6.92 -8.06 -22.95
C ARG A 266 -8.26 -8.25 -22.27
N LEU A 267 -8.45 -9.41 -21.67
CA LEU A 267 -9.64 -9.75 -20.89
C LEU A 267 -9.28 -9.70 -19.41
N THR A 268 -10.08 -8.96 -18.62
CA THR A 268 -9.91 -8.83 -17.18
C THR A 268 -11.12 -9.42 -16.45
N PHE A 269 -10.90 -10.50 -15.72
CA PHE A 269 -11.88 -11.19 -14.89
C PHE A 269 -11.73 -10.74 -13.44
N ARG A 270 -12.84 -10.50 -12.74
CA ARG A 270 -12.82 -10.10 -11.32
C ARG A 270 -13.76 -10.97 -10.48
N GLY A 271 -13.32 -11.33 -9.26
CA GLY A 271 -14.13 -12.12 -8.35
C GLY A 271 -14.44 -13.52 -8.90
N GLU A 272 -15.69 -13.94 -8.80
CA GLU A 272 -16.11 -15.30 -9.19
C GLU A 272 -15.96 -15.57 -10.69
N SER A 273 -16.00 -14.55 -11.55
CA SER A 273 -15.80 -14.71 -12.99
C SER A 273 -14.41 -15.27 -13.34
N THR A 274 -13.42 -15.08 -12.45
CA THR A 274 -12.06 -15.62 -12.60
C THR A 274 -12.02 -17.15 -12.67
N TYR A 275 -12.94 -17.82 -11.97
CA TYR A 275 -13.00 -19.28 -11.91
C TYR A 275 -14.12 -19.88 -12.76
N THR A 276 -14.94 -19.05 -13.40
CA THR A 276 -16.02 -19.51 -14.27
C THR A 276 -15.46 -19.82 -15.66
N PRO A 277 -15.86 -20.94 -16.32
CA PRO A 277 -15.34 -21.33 -17.63
C PRO A 277 -15.94 -20.49 -18.79
N LEU A 278 -15.93 -19.15 -18.61
CA LEU A 278 -16.53 -18.19 -19.56
C LEU A 278 -15.83 -18.23 -20.91
N LEU A 279 -14.49 -18.20 -20.93
CA LEU A 279 -13.71 -18.22 -22.18
C LEU A 279 -14.11 -19.41 -23.07
N GLY A 280 -14.08 -20.63 -22.51
CA GLY A 280 -14.41 -21.83 -23.29
C GLY A 280 -15.87 -21.88 -23.76
N ARG A 281 -16.81 -21.26 -23.03
CA ARG A 281 -18.21 -21.15 -23.45
C ARG A 281 -18.38 -20.17 -24.61
N ILE A 282 -17.84 -18.96 -24.45
CA ILE A 282 -17.96 -17.89 -25.45
C ILE A 282 -17.27 -18.28 -26.76
N VAL A 283 -16.10 -18.92 -26.71
CA VAL A 283 -15.39 -19.46 -27.89
C VAL A 283 -16.27 -20.43 -28.65
N ARG A 284 -16.92 -21.39 -27.99
CA ARG A 284 -17.83 -22.33 -28.66
C ARG A 284 -19.07 -21.69 -29.28
N GLU A 285 -19.59 -20.66 -28.62
CA GLU A 285 -20.81 -19.96 -29.08
C GLU A 285 -20.54 -19.01 -30.26
N SER A 286 -19.38 -18.37 -30.29
CA SER A 286 -18.99 -17.40 -31.34
C SER A 286 -18.19 -18.01 -32.48
N GLY A 287 -17.68 -19.24 -32.31
CA GLY A 287 -16.88 -19.93 -33.33
C GLY A 287 -15.50 -19.29 -33.52
N ILE A 288 -15.03 -18.47 -32.60
CA ILE A 288 -13.69 -17.89 -32.69
C ILE A 288 -12.62 -18.87 -32.27
N ASP A 289 -11.43 -18.71 -32.84
CA ASP A 289 -10.19 -19.31 -32.33
C ASP A 289 -9.38 -18.28 -31.55
N PHE A 290 -8.55 -18.72 -30.63
CA PHE A 290 -7.68 -17.84 -29.85
C PHE A 290 -6.30 -18.43 -29.57
N SER A 291 -5.31 -17.56 -29.47
CA SER A 291 -3.98 -17.87 -28.95
C SER A 291 -3.75 -17.07 -27.68
N ILE A 292 -3.21 -17.72 -26.63
CA ILE A 292 -2.85 -17.03 -25.38
C ILE A 292 -1.46 -16.43 -25.57
N LEU A 293 -1.37 -15.10 -25.51
CA LEU A 293 -0.12 -14.35 -25.58
C LEU A 293 0.50 -14.16 -24.19
N SER A 294 -0.35 -13.89 -23.19
CA SER A 294 0.04 -13.85 -21.79
C SER A 294 -1.18 -14.11 -20.89
N GLY A 295 -0.95 -14.53 -19.66
CA GLY A 295 -2.04 -14.75 -18.72
C GLY A 295 -1.58 -14.82 -17.27
N ARG A 296 -2.42 -14.31 -16.37
CA ARG A 296 -2.19 -14.30 -14.93
C ARG A 296 -3.48 -14.50 -14.17
N ILE A 297 -3.41 -15.25 -13.09
CA ILE A 297 -4.45 -15.34 -12.07
C ILE A 297 -3.78 -15.01 -10.74
N ASP A 298 -4.31 -14.02 -10.02
CA ASP A 298 -3.76 -13.56 -8.75
C ASP A 298 -4.89 -12.97 -7.88
N ARG A 299 -4.55 -12.32 -6.77
CA ARG A 299 -5.50 -11.70 -5.84
C ARG A 299 -5.12 -10.25 -5.53
N ILE A 300 -6.14 -9.40 -5.41
CA ILE A 300 -6.05 -8.10 -4.78
C ILE A 300 -6.80 -8.21 -3.47
N LYS A 301 -6.07 -8.20 -2.33
CA LYS A 301 -6.59 -8.61 -1.02
C LYS A 301 -7.24 -10.00 -1.11
N ASP A 302 -8.53 -10.08 -0.82
CA ASP A 302 -9.30 -11.33 -0.84
C ASP A 302 -9.99 -11.59 -2.19
N THR A 303 -9.97 -10.61 -3.10
CA THR A 303 -10.68 -10.70 -4.39
C THR A 303 -9.75 -11.30 -5.45
N PRO A 304 -10.08 -12.47 -6.01
CA PRO A 304 -9.34 -13.03 -7.13
C PRO A 304 -9.55 -12.18 -8.39
N TYR A 305 -8.53 -12.11 -9.22
CA TYR A 305 -8.63 -11.57 -10.56
C TYR A 305 -7.83 -12.41 -11.55
N GLY A 306 -8.27 -12.42 -12.81
CA GLY A 306 -7.54 -13.02 -13.91
C GLY A 306 -7.39 -12.02 -15.03
N GLN A 307 -6.23 -11.97 -15.65
CA GLN A 307 -5.99 -11.15 -16.83
C GLN A 307 -5.37 -12.01 -17.92
N LEU A 308 -5.99 -12.03 -19.10
CA LEU A 308 -5.53 -12.79 -20.26
C LEU A 308 -5.37 -11.86 -21.44
N THR A 309 -4.21 -11.90 -22.08
CA THR A 309 -4.01 -11.27 -23.40
C THR A 309 -4.12 -12.32 -24.48
N LEU A 310 -5.10 -12.17 -25.35
CA LEU A 310 -5.44 -13.15 -26.38
C LEU A 310 -5.35 -12.53 -27.76
N ALA A 311 -4.90 -13.32 -28.75
CA ALA A 311 -5.09 -13.02 -30.15
C ALA A 311 -6.31 -13.81 -30.64
N LEU A 312 -7.35 -13.13 -31.10
CA LEU A 312 -8.60 -13.71 -31.58
C LEU A 312 -8.63 -13.75 -33.11
N SER A 313 -9.09 -14.86 -33.68
CA SER A 313 -9.24 -15.06 -35.10
C SER A 313 -10.45 -15.93 -35.43
N GLY A 314 -10.91 -15.90 -36.69
CA GLY A 314 -12.09 -16.67 -37.09
C GLY A 314 -13.40 -16.21 -36.44
N GLY A 315 -14.49 -16.90 -36.69
CA GLY A 315 -15.80 -16.70 -36.09
C GLY A 315 -16.32 -15.28 -36.05
N ASP A 316 -17.21 -15.00 -35.08
CA ASP A 316 -17.77 -13.66 -34.83
C ASP A 316 -17.10 -13.04 -33.59
N ILE A 317 -16.03 -12.27 -33.82
CA ILE A 317 -15.24 -11.62 -32.77
C ILE A 317 -16.08 -10.56 -32.04
N GLU A 318 -16.90 -9.78 -32.73
CA GLU A 318 -17.72 -8.73 -32.11
C GLU A 318 -18.78 -9.34 -31.16
N MET A 319 -19.40 -10.43 -31.58
CA MET A 319 -20.31 -11.18 -30.69
C MET A 319 -19.57 -11.71 -29.45
N ALA A 320 -18.34 -12.23 -29.63
CA ALA A 320 -17.55 -12.72 -28.50
C ALA A 320 -17.20 -11.60 -27.50
N LEU A 321 -16.76 -10.42 -27.99
CA LEU A 321 -16.44 -9.27 -27.14
C LEU A 321 -17.67 -8.75 -26.41
N GLY A 322 -18.85 -8.69 -27.08
CA GLY A 322 -20.12 -8.35 -26.48
C GLY A 322 -20.51 -9.29 -25.32
N LYS A 323 -20.36 -10.61 -25.52
CA LYS A 323 -20.64 -11.62 -24.50
C LYS A 323 -19.69 -11.56 -23.31
N PHE A 324 -18.41 -11.23 -23.51
CA PHE A 324 -17.49 -10.98 -22.41
C PHE A 324 -17.92 -9.77 -21.60
N ALA A 325 -18.30 -8.67 -22.25
CA ALA A 325 -18.78 -7.47 -21.59
C ALA A 325 -20.10 -7.71 -20.82
N GLU A 326 -21.06 -8.45 -21.41
CA GLU A 326 -22.31 -8.86 -20.74
C GLU A 326 -22.07 -9.73 -19.48
N ALA A 327 -20.95 -10.49 -19.46
CA ALA A 327 -20.54 -11.31 -18.34
C ALA A 327 -19.65 -10.56 -17.32
N ASP A 328 -19.62 -9.23 -17.36
CA ASP A 328 -18.81 -8.36 -16.49
C ASP A 328 -17.30 -8.64 -16.58
N VAL A 329 -16.84 -9.07 -17.75
CA VAL A 329 -15.41 -9.21 -18.07
C VAL A 329 -14.94 -7.91 -18.72
N GLY A 330 -13.92 -7.28 -18.14
CA GLY A 330 -13.29 -6.11 -18.75
C GLY A 330 -12.64 -6.48 -20.09
N VAL A 331 -12.97 -5.74 -21.15
CA VAL A 331 -12.44 -5.97 -22.52
C VAL A 331 -11.68 -4.74 -22.97
N GLU A 332 -10.41 -4.89 -23.22
CA GLU A 332 -9.54 -3.86 -23.80
C GLU A 332 -8.98 -4.35 -25.13
N VAL A 333 -9.22 -3.61 -26.20
CA VAL A 333 -8.68 -3.92 -27.52
C VAL A 333 -7.30 -3.27 -27.65
N LEU A 334 -6.28 -4.09 -27.81
CA LEU A 334 -4.89 -3.62 -27.90
C LEU A 334 -4.44 -3.41 -29.36
N ARG A 335 -5.00 -4.21 -30.29
CA ARG A 335 -4.71 -4.11 -31.72
C ARG A 335 -5.82 -4.75 -32.55
#